data_84f07d6a5391713ec11e024c863001f0
#
_entry.id   84f07d6a5391713ec11e024c863001f0
#
_cell.length_a   1.000
_cell.length_b   1.000
_cell.length_c   1.000
_cell.angle_alpha   90.00
_cell.angle_beta   90.00
_cell.angle_gamma   90.00
#
_symmetry.space_group_name_H-M   'P 1'
#
loop_
_entity.id
_entity.type
_entity.pdbx_description
1 polymer ?
#
loop_
_entity_poly.entity_id
_entity_poly.type
_entity_poly.pdbx_seq_one_letter_code
_entity_poly.pdbx_strand_id
1 'polypeptide(L)'
;RDELSELLGSGTGGKGFSAAVLALRELVEKYAAMYGISNYVDTLLAIIEVESGGRLEDVMQSSESMGLPPNSLSKEASINQGCKYFSQLVRKAKNLGCDEDSVIQAYNYGSGFLDFVASHGKKYSFELAEEFSRQHSGGVKVPYKNEISIPKNGGWRYNYGNMFYVLLVRQYHAALGSDVQNRIVLIAQNYQNYGITAPAGYCEMWAEQVYRAAGVQVNNWCCAGRNRVTNVVSHDSSNIPVGAMVYNDPAVYNSRTTCGCGLNAGHVGVYLGNGQIMSNIGGSAIDTLESWTSYY
;
A
#
# COMPACT_ATOMS: atom_id res chain seq x y z
N ARG A 1 23.97 1.06 9.63
CA ARG A 1 23.09 -0.10 9.96
C ARG A 1 21.85 0.33 10.72
N ASP A 2 21.95 1.39 11.52
CA ASP A 2 20.89 1.79 12.45
C ASP A 2 19.94 2.86 11.88
N GLU A 3 20.39 3.73 10.99
CA GLU A 3 19.54 4.78 10.38
C GLU A 3 18.43 4.22 9.50
N LEU A 4 18.64 3.11 8.80
CA LEU A 4 17.62 2.52 7.93
C LEU A 4 16.61 1.69 8.74
N SER A 5 17.05 1.07 9.85
CA SER A 5 16.16 0.37 10.77
C SER A 5 15.35 1.35 11.64
N GLU A 6 15.86 2.55 11.91
CA GLU A 6 15.10 3.63 12.54
C GLU A 6 14.12 4.33 11.59
N LEU A 7 14.50 4.51 10.31
CA LEU A 7 13.58 5.03 9.28
C LEU A 7 12.49 4.01 8.89
N LEU A 8 12.82 2.73 8.93
CA LEU A 8 11.90 1.63 8.66
C LEU A 8 11.13 1.22 9.91
N GLY A 9 11.27 1.95 11.00
CA GLY A 9 10.67 1.74 12.33
C GLY A 9 10.03 0.37 12.48
N SER A 10 10.27 -0.36 13.50
CA SER A 10 9.72 -1.70 13.74
C SER A 10 8.25 -1.80 13.26
N GLY A 11 8.02 -2.09 11.96
CA GLY A 11 6.67 -2.37 11.48
C GLY A 11 6.17 -1.71 10.20
N THR A 12 7.00 -1.27 9.25
CA THR A 12 6.50 -0.81 7.94
C THR A 12 6.37 -1.90 6.87
N GLY A 13 6.41 -3.15 7.25
CA GLY A 13 5.76 -4.23 6.50
C GLY A 13 4.25 -4.03 6.66
N GLY A 14 3.45 -4.28 5.62
CA GLY A 14 2.00 -4.12 5.67
C GLY A 14 1.43 -4.62 7.00
N LYS A 15 0.72 -3.74 7.71
CA LYS A 15 0.18 -4.05 9.04
C LYS A 15 -0.80 -5.19 8.91
N GLY A 16 -0.60 -6.26 9.65
CA GLY A 16 -1.59 -7.32 9.78
C GLY A 16 -2.83 -6.79 10.50
N PHE A 17 -3.99 -7.38 10.22
CA PHE A 17 -5.18 -7.07 10.99
C PHE A 17 -5.05 -7.56 12.43
N SER A 18 -5.59 -6.77 13.33
CA SER A 18 -5.75 -7.19 14.73
C SER A 18 -6.71 -8.38 14.82
N ALA A 19 -6.56 -9.19 15.87
CA ALA A 19 -7.48 -10.29 16.14
C ALA A 19 -8.94 -9.80 16.28
N ALA A 20 -9.14 -8.59 16.81
CA ALA A 20 -10.46 -7.98 16.96
C ALA A 20 -11.12 -7.72 15.60
N VAL A 21 -10.36 -7.24 14.60
CA VAL A 21 -10.87 -7.02 13.24
C VAL A 21 -11.05 -8.33 12.49
N LEU A 22 -10.11 -9.27 12.61
CA LEU A 22 -10.27 -10.60 12.00
C LEU A 22 -11.52 -11.34 12.48
N ALA A 23 -11.91 -11.18 13.74
CA ALA A 23 -13.15 -11.75 14.28
C ALA A 23 -14.42 -11.18 13.62
N LEU A 24 -14.33 -10.04 12.94
CA LEU A 24 -15.46 -9.41 12.25
C LEU A 24 -15.56 -9.82 10.77
N ARG A 25 -14.61 -10.61 10.24
CA ARG A 25 -14.52 -10.94 8.81
C ARG A 25 -15.80 -11.55 8.27
N GLU A 26 -16.35 -12.57 8.91
CA GLU A 26 -17.58 -13.24 8.44
C GLU A 26 -18.76 -12.26 8.34
N LEU A 27 -18.85 -11.34 9.30
CA LEU A 27 -19.89 -10.32 9.31
C LEU A 27 -19.70 -9.30 8.18
N VAL A 28 -18.46 -8.90 7.92
CA VAL A 28 -18.11 -8.01 6.80
C VAL A 28 -18.40 -8.70 5.46
N GLU A 29 -18.04 -9.98 5.30
CA GLU A 29 -18.32 -10.77 4.10
C GLU A 29 -19.82 -10.88 3.83
N LYS A 30 -20.63 -11.14 4.89
CA LYS A 30 -22.10 -11.18 4.80
C LYS A 30 -22.68 -9.88 4.22
N TYR A 31 -22.29 -8.74 4.77
CA TYR A 31 -22.85 -7.46 4.34
C TYR A 31 -22.21 -6.95 3.03
N ALA A 32 -20.95 -7.24 2.78
CA ALA A 32 -20.33 -6.95 1.50
C ALA A 32 -21.01 -7.70 0.34
N ALA A 33 -21.35 -8.98 0.55
CA ALA A 33 -22.13 -9.76 -0.41
C ALA A 33 -23.54 -9.19 -0.61
N MET A 34 -24.21 -8.81 0.48
CA MET A 34 -25.56 -8.21 0.43
C MET A 34 -25.62 -6.94 -0.43
N TYR A 35 -24.56 -6.11 -0.38
CA TYR A 35 -24.49 -4.86 -1.13
C TYR A 35 -23.71 -4.93 -2.45
N GLY A 36 -23.29 -6.14 -2.86
CA GLY A 36 -22.61 -6.38 -4.13
C GLY A 36 -21.18 -5.83 -4.18
N ILE A 37 -20.50 -5.80 -3.05
CA ILE A 37 -19.13 -5.29 -2.89
C ILE A 37 -18.18 -6.33 -2.26
N SER A 38 -18.38 -7.61 -2.53
CA SER A 38 -17.55 -8.71 -1.99
C SER A 38 -16.07 -8.55 -2.30
N ASN A 39 -15.74 -7.91 -3.43
CA ASN A 39 -14.34 -7.64 -3.82
C ASN A 39 -13.63 -6.62 -2.90
N TYR A 40 -14.37 -5.94 -2.00
CA TYR A 40 -13.86 -4.92 -1.10
C TYR A 40 -13.78 -5.37 0.36
N VAL A 41 -13.97 -6.66 0.65
CA VAL A 41 -13.93 -7.17 2.04
C VAL A 41 -12.67 -6.75 2.76
N ASP A 42 -11.52 -6.90 2.12
CA ASP A 42 -10.25 -6.54 2.72
C ASP A 42 -10.09 -5.02 2.89
N THR A 43 -10.59 -4.22 1.96
CA THR A 43 -10.67 -2.75 2.11
C THR A 43 -11.56 -2.36 3.30
N LEU A 44 -12.71 -3.02 3.46
CA LEU A 44 -13.62 -2.74 4.57
C LEU A 44 -13.02 -3.13 5.93
N LEU A 45 -12.29 -4.25 6.00
CA LEU A 45 -11.54 -4.62 7.20
C LEU A 45 -10.42 -3.62 7.52
N ALA A 46 -9.73 -3.12 6.50
CA ALA A 46 -8.72 -2.07 6.66
C ALA A 46 -9.34 -0.76 7.16
N ILE A 47 -10.53 -0.41 6.68
CA ILE A 47 -11.30 0.73 7.21
C ILE A 47 -11.63 0.52 8.68
N ILE A 48 -12.09 -0.66 9.10
CA ILE A 48 -12.36 -0.96 10.52
C ILE A 48 -11.10 -0.79 11.37
N GLU A 49 -9.94 -1.23 10.89
CA GLU A 49 -8.68 -1.02 11.62
C GLU A 49 -8.37 0.47 11.81
N VAL A 50 -8.53 1.27 10.77
CA VAL A 50 -8.25 2.70 10.81
C VAL A 50 -9.25 3.44 11.70
N GLU A 51 -10.54 3.09 11.64
CA GLU A 51 -11.60 3.77 12.38
C GLU A 51 -11.61 3.41 13.88
N SER A 52 -11.40 2.14 14.21
CA SER A 52 -11.62 1.68 15.59
C SER A 52 -10.66 0.59 16.08
N GLY A 53 -9.92 -0.05 15.17
CA GLY A 53 -9.19 -1.29 15.48
C GLY A 53 -10.12 -2.43 15.94
N GLY A 54 -11.40 -2.38 15.56
CA GLY A 54 -12.41 -3.37 15.96
C GLY A 54 -12.84 -3.28 17.43
N ARG A 55 -12.46 -2.24 18.17
CA ARG A 55 -12.63 -2.13 19.63
C ARG A 55 -13.86 -1.35 20.06
N LEU A 56 -14.39 -0.48 19.20
CA LEU A 56 -15.60 0.29 19.48
C LEU A 56 -16.85 -0.52 19.12
N GLU A 57 -18.02 -0.10 19.58
CA GLU A 57 -19.29 -0.64 19.10
C GLU A 57 -19.57 -0.19 17.66
N ASP A 58 -19.43 1.10 17.37
CA ASP A 58 -19.49 1.61 16.00
C ASP A 58 -18.15 1.41 15.30
N VAL A 59 -17.85 0.16 14.95
CA VAL A 59 -16.52 -0.27 14.46
C VAL A 59 -16.12 0.38 13.15
N MET A 60 -17.06 0.80 12.31
CA MET A 60 -16.84 1.47 11.04
C MET A 60 -17.07 2.99 11.11
N GLN A 61 -17.37 3.52 12.30
CA GLN A 61 -17.72 4.94 12.52
C GLN A 61 -18.78 5.42 11.51
N SER A 62 -19.78 4.58 11.28
CA SER A 62 -20.78 4.77 10.24
C SER A 62 -22.06 5.49 10.70
N SER A 63 -22.20 5.78 12.00
CA SER A 63 -23.37 6.47 12.57
C SER A 63 -23.65 7.80 11.88
N GLU A 64 -22.63 8.61 11.63
CA GLU A 64 -22.77 9.94 11.03
C GLU A 64 -23.33 9.86 9.60
N SER A 65 -23.08 8.78 8.86
CA SER A 65 -23.64 8.57 7.52
C SER A 65 -25.18 8.38 7.54
N MET A 66 -25.75 8.17 8.71
CA MET A 66 -27.20 8.11 8.96
C MET A 66 -27.74 9.39 9.64
N GLY A 67 -26.90 10.39 9.86
CA GLY A 67 -27.27 11.59 10.63
C GLY A 67 -27.41 11.34 12.14
N LEU A 68 -26.83 10.24 12.64
CA LEU A 68 -26.81 9.91 14.06
C LEU A 68 -25.53 10.48 14.74
N PRO A 69 -25.55 10.68 16.05
CA PRO A 69 -24.34 11.01 16.78
C PRO A 69 -23.25 9.93 16.60
N PRO A 70 -21.95 10.28 16.69
CA PRO A 70 -20.87 9.31 16.66
C PRO A 70 -21.05 8.18 17.69
N ASN A 71 -20.60 6.97 17.34
CA ASN A 71 -20.67 5.77 18.20
C ASN A 71 -22.10 5.37 18.66
N SER A 72 -23.12 5.62 17.84
CA SER A 72 -24.51 5.29 18.15
C SER A 72 -24.93 3.89 17.72
N LEU A 73 -24.12 3.19 16.91
CA LEU A 73 -24.46 1.89 16.33
C LEU A 73 -23.75 0.75 17.08
N SER A 74 -24.43 -0.41 17.17
CA SER A 74 -23.80 -1.67 17.54
C SER A 74 -22.86 -2.17 16.45
N LYS A 75 -21.97 -3.11 16.75
CA LYS A 75 -20.99 -3.65 15.79
C LYS A 75 -21.64 -4.14 14.50
N GLU A 76 -22.68 -4.95 14.60
CA GLU A 76 -23.38 -5.45 13.42
C GLU A 76 -24.09 -4.33 12.64
N ALA A 77 -24.76 -3.41 13.32
CA ALA A 77 -25.41 -2.27 12.67
C ALA A 77 -24.39 -1.34 12.00
N SER A 78 -23.25 -1.13 12.63
CA SER A 78 -22.13 -0.35 12.08
C SER A 78 -21.58 -0.97 10.80
N ILE A 79 -21.31 -2.28 10.80
CA ILE A 79 -20.81 -3.00 9.62
C ILE A 79 -21.86 -2.98 8.49
N ASN A 80 -23.11 -3.23 8.81
CA ASN A 80 -24.20 -3.16 7.84
C ASN A 80 -24.27 -1.77 7.19
N GLN A 81 -24.31 -0.72 7.99
CA GLN A 81 -24.38 0.65 7.48
C GLN A 81 -23.10 1.08 6.75
N GLY A 82 -21.93 0.72 7.28
CA GLY A 82 -20.65 1.00 6.65
C GLY A 82 -20.51 0.36 5.27
N CYS A 83 -20.89 -0.93 5.13
CA CYS A 83 -20.93 -1.62 3.83
C CYS A 83 -21.94 -0.99 2.87
N LYS A 84 -23.12 -0.63 3.37
CA LYS A 84 -24.14 0.07 2.56
C LYS A 84 -23.61 1.41 2.04
N TYR A 85 -23.05 2.23 2.91
CA TYR A 85 -22.48 3.53 2.53
C TYR A 85 -21.33 3.38 1.55
N PHE A 86 -20.38 2.47 1.82
CA PHE A 86 -19.27 2.19 0.91
C PHE A 86 -19.77 1.74 -0.47
N SER A 87 -20.81 0.89 -0.54
CA SER A 87 -21.41 0.47 -1.81
C SER A 87 -22.00 1.63 -2.61
N GLN A 88 -22.55 2.64 -1.93
CA GLN A 88 -23.05 3.85 -2.59
C GLN A 88 -21.90 4.67 -3.18
N LEU A 89 -20.79 4.81 -2.46
CA LEU A 89 -19.58 5.48 -2.94
C LEU A 89 -18.98 4.75 -4.13
N VAL A 90 -18.88 3.41 -4.10
CA VAL A 90 -18.40 2.59 -5.23
C VAL A 90 -19.25 2.84 -6.48
N ARG A 91 -20.57 2.83 -6.35
CA ARG A 91 -21.46 3.11 -7.50
C ARG A 91 -21.28 4.51 -8.05
N LYS A 92 -21.18 5.51 -7.18
CA LYS A 92 -20.93 6.90 -7.59
C LYS A 92 -19.59 7.04 -8.30
N ALA A 93 -18.52 6.48 -7.73
CA ALA A 93 -17.18 6.50 -8.31
C ALA A 93 -17.16 5.84 -9.70
N LYS A 94 -17.81 4.69 -9.86
CA LYS A 94 -17.95 4.01 -11.15
C LYS A 94 -18.64 4.90 -12.19
N ASN A 95 -19.71 5.57 -11.83
CA ASN A 95 -20.43 6.48 -12.74
C ASN A 95 -19.60 7.70 -13.15
N LEU A 96 -18.75 8.20 -12.25
CA LEU A 96 -17.86 9.32 -12.49
C LEU A 96 -16.53 8.92 -13.17
N GLY A 97 -16.20 7.62 -13.14
CA GLY A 97 -14.92 7.08 -13.64
C GLY A 97 -13.76 7.30 -12.68
N CYS A 98 -14.03 7.47 -11.38
CA CYS A 98 -13.01 7.60 -10.35
C CYS A 98 -12.45 6.24 -9.91
N ASP A 99 -11.21 6.23 -9.41
CA ASP A 99 -10.51 5.05 -8.92
C ASP A 99 -10.92 4.63 -7.49
N GLU A 100 -10.42 3.50 -7.03
CA GLU A 100 -10.74 2.94 -5.72
C GLU A 100 -10.22 3.82 -4.58
N ASP A 101 -9.03 4.42 -4.71
CA ASP A 101 -8.48 5.30 -3.68
C ASP A 101 -9.36 6.54 -3.47
N SER A 102 -10.02 7.02 -4.52
CA SER A 102 -11.04 8.07 -4.41
C SER A 102 -12.24 7.61 -3.57
N VAL A 103 -12.66 6.35 -3.68
CA VAL A 103 -13.73 5.76 -2.86
C VAL A 103 -13.31 5.68 -1.40
N ILE A 104 -12.10 5.20 -1.14
CA ILE A 104 -11.54 5.09 0.23
C ILE A 104 -11.51 6.48 0.88
N GLN A 105 -10.96 7.48 0.20
CA GLN A 105 -10.92 8.85 0.75
C GLN A 105 -12.32 9.43 0.95
N ALA A 106 -13.26 9.15 0.04
CA ALA A 106 -14.64 9.61 0.14
C ALA A 106 -15.40 8.97 1.33
N TYR A 107 -14.98 7.79 1.80
CA TYR A 107 -15.54 7.20 3.02
C TYR A 107 -15.34 8.13 4.22
N ASN A 108 -14.17 8.75 4.32
CA ASN A 108 -13.83 9.72 5.38
C ASN A 108 -14.32 11.14 5.09
N TYR A 109 -14.27 11.60 3.82
CA TYR A 109 -14.60 12.99 3.45
C TYR A 109 -16.05 13.21 3.05
N GLY A 110 -16.79 12.13 2.83
CA GLY A 110 -18.11 12.19 2.21
C GLY A 110 -18.08 12.13 0.68
N SER A 111 -19.23 11.88 0.09
CA SER A 111 -19.38 11.62 -1.36
C SER A 111 -19.04 12.83 -2.27
N GLY A 112 -18.97 14.04 -1.71
CA GLY A 112 -18.56 15.25 -2.45
C GLY A 112 -17.11 15.19 -2.92
N PHE A 113 -16.25 14.42 -2.24
CA PHE A 113 -14.88 14.22 -2.66
C PHE A 113 -14.79 13.52 -4.04
N LEU A 114 -15.72 12.62 -4.35
CA LEU A 114 -15.76 11.97 -5.67
C LEU A 114 -16.05 12.96 -6.79
N ASP A 115 -16.92 13.94 -6.58
CA ASP A 115 -17.19 14.99 -7.55
C ASP A 115 -15.97 15.89 -7.76
N PHE A 116 -15.27 16.19 -6.64
CA PHE A 116 -14.02 16.95 -6.69
C PHE A 116 -12.95 16.22 -7.49
N VAL A 117 -12.68 14.94 -7.21
CA VAL A 117 -11.70 14.14 -7.97
C VAL A 117 -12.11 14.00 -9.44
N ALA A 118 -13.40 13.80 -9.72
CA ALA A 118 -13.90 13.69 -11.10
C ALA A 118 -13.59 14.92 -11.93
N SER A 119 -13.65 16.11 -11.33
CA SER A 119 -13.29 17.38 -11.99
C SER A 119 -11.78 17.62 -12.10
N HIS A 120 -10.94 16.80 -11.43
CA HIS A 120 -9.49 16.94 -11.38
C HIS A 120 -8.74 15.71 -11.96
N GLY A 121 -9.30 15.05 -12.95
CA GLY A 121 -8.63 13.96 -13.67
C GLY A 121 -9.04 12.56 -13.24
N LYS A 122 -10.00 12.40 -12.35
CA LYS A 122 -10.67 11.13 -11.97
C LYS A 122 -9.78 10.14 -11.21
N LYS A 123 -8.59 10.55 -10.82
CA LYS A 123 -7.65 9.74 -10.03
C LYS A 123 -7.33 10.42 -8.71
N TYR A 124 -7.31 9.61 -7.66
CA TYR A 124 -6.85 10.07 -6.35
C TYR A 124 -5.38 10.50 -6.41
N SER A 125 -5.07 11.54 -5.67
CA SER A 125 -3.71 11.83 -5.21
C SER A 125 -3.76 12.42 -3.80
N PHE A 126 -2.65 12.34 -3.07
CA PHE A 126 -2.54 12.94 -1.74
C PHE A 126 -2.77 14.45 -1.80
N GLU A 127 -2.27 15.10 -2.85
CA GLU A 127 -2.41 16.54 -3.08
C GLU A 127 -3.88 16.96 -3.26
N LEU A 128 -4.69 16.13 -3.93
CA LEU A 128 -6.14 16.37 -4.03
C LEU A 128 -6.84 16.19 -2.68
N ALA A 129 -6.46 15.18 -1.90
CA ALA A 129 -6.99 14.99 -0.56
C ALA A 129 -6.59 16.15 0.38
N GLU A 130 -5.35 16.61 0.31
CA GLU A 130 -4.85 17.76 1.05
C GLU A 130 -5.60 19.04 0.67
N GLU A 131 -5.75 19.32 -0.61
CA GLU A 131 -6.43 20.50 -1.11
C GLU A 131 -7.92 20.54 -0.72
N PHE A 132 -8.61 19.40 -0.85
CA PHE A 132 -10.00 19.29 -0.43
C PHE A 132 -10.16 19.57 1.08
N SER A 133 -9.29 18.98 1.91
CA SER A 133 -9.28 19.22 3.34
C SER A 133 -8.93 20.68 3.69
N ARG A 134 -7.98 21.27 2.97
CA ARG A 134 -7.62 22.69 3.12
C ARG A 134 -8.82 23.61 2.86
N GLN A 135 -9.55 23.39 1.77
CA GLN A 135 -10.71 24.19 1.42
C GLN A 135 -11.82 24.09 2.46
N HIS A 136 -12.14 22.88 2.91
CA HIS A 136 -13.23 22.64 3.87
C HIS A 136 -12.89 23.03 5.30
N SER A 137 -11.61 23.07 5.65
CA SER A 137 -11.14 23.52 6.98
C SER A 137 -10.92 25.04 7.06
N GLY A 138 -11.06 25.76 5.95
CA GLY A 138 -10.65 27.17 5.86
C GLY A 138 -9.14 27.36 6.05
N GLY A 139 -8.33 26.35 5.77
CA GLY A 139 -6.87 26.35 5.93
C GLY A 139 -6.38 26.11 7.36
N VAL A 140 -7.27 25.78 8.31
CA VAL A 140 -6.91 25.50 9.70
C VAL A 140 -6.14 24.19 9.81
N LYS A 141 -4.95 24.23 10.40
CA LYS A 141 -4.09 23.06 10.65
C LYS A 141 -4.16 22.63 12.11
N VAL A 142 -4.06 21.33 12.34
CA VAL A 142 -3.97 20.72 13.66
C VAL A 142 -2.81 19.72 13.73
N PRO A 143 -2.21 19.52 14.91
CA PRO A 143 -1.19 18.48 15.10
C PRO A 143 -1.76 17.09 14.76
N TYR A 144 -0.98 16.30 14.04
CA TYR A 144 -1.33 14.94 13.67
C TYR A 144 -0.04 14.13 13.50
N LYS A 145 0.51 13.63 14.60
CA LYS A 145 1.82 12.97 14.63
C LYS A 145 1.66 11.45 14.59
N ASN A 146 2.12 10.82 13.52
CA ASN A 146 2.20 9.37 13.38
C ASN A 146 3.31 9.00 12.38
N GLU A 147 3.49 7.70 12.16
CA GLU A 147 4.51 7.13 11.29
C GLU A 147 4.46 7.63 9.83
N ILE A 148 3.28 8.05 9.36
CA ILE A 148 3.08 8.54 7.98
C ILE A 148 3.22 10.06 7.92
N SER A 149 2.56 10.77 8.83
CA SER A 149 2.47 12.22 8.75
C SER A 149 3.78 12.93 9.11
N ILE A 150 4.57 12.37 10.05
CA ILE A 150 5.85 12.96 10.45
C ILE A 150 6.82 13.05 9.25
N PRO A 151 7.12 11.95 8.52
CA PRO A 151 8.01 12.04 7.37
C PRO A 151 7.38 12.79 6.19
N LYS A 152 6.04 12.76 6.05
CA LYS A 152 5.36 13.40 4.91
C LYS A 152 5.35 14.93 5.02
N ASN A 153 5.05 15.47 6.21
CA ASN A 153 4.87 16.92 6.37
C ASN A 153 5.22 17.48 7.75
N GLY A 154 5.87 16.70 8.63
CA GLY A 154 6.22 17.13 9.99
C GLY A 154 5.11 16.88 11.03
N GLY A 155 4.07 16.13 10.71
CA GLY A 155 3.07 15.65 11.68
C GLY A 155 1.91 16.60 11.93
N TRP A 156 1.30 17.12 10.86
CA TRP A 156 0.08 17.92 10.93
C TRP A 156 -0.93 17.49 9.85
N ARG A 157 -2.18 17.86 10.01
CA ARG A 157 -3.23 17.77 8.98
C ARG A 157 -4.13 19.00 9.02
N TYR A 158 -4.90 19.21 7.97
CA TYR A 158 -5.99 20.17 8.00
C TYR A 158 -7.12 19.67 8.89
N ASN A 159 -7.84 20.61 9.51
CA ASN A 159 -8.92 20.31 10.46
C ASN A 159 -10.25 20.00 9.76
N TYR A 160 -10.21 19.09 8.79
CA TYR A 160 -11.37 18.52 8.11
C TYR A 160 -11.04 17.10 7.67
N GLY A 161 -11.76 16.12 8.19
CA GLY A 161 -11.48 14.71 7.94
C GLY A 161 -10.00 14.35 8.13
N ASN A 162 -9.51 13.42 7.34
CA ASN A 162 -8.11 12.98 7.40
C ASN A 162 -7.51 12.82 6.00
N MET A 163 -6.66 13.76 5.57
CA MET A 163 -5.98 13.71 4.27
C MET A 163 -5.03 12.52 4.11
N PHE A 164 -4.67 11.85 5.21
CA PHE A 164 -3.85 10.63 5.20
C PHE A 164 -4.67 9.35 5.13
N TYR A 165 -6.00 9.43 4.99
CA TYR A 165 -6.89 8.29 5.17
C TYR A 165 -6.57 7.11 4.24
N VAL A 166 -6.39 7.36 2.94
CA VAL A 166 -5.97 6.33 1.98
C VAL A 166 -4.66 5.69 2.39
N LEU A 167 -3.67 6.48 2.78
CA LEU A 167 -2.36 5.98 3.18
C LEU A 167 -2.47 5.05 4.40
N LEU A 168 -3.33 5.41 5.38
CA LEU A 168 -3.59 4.59 6.56
C LEU A 168 -4.28 3.28 6.20
N VAL A 169 -5.33 3.32 5.36
CA VAL A 169 -6.08 2.13 4.93
C VAL A 169 -5.17 1.19 4.13
N ARG A 170 -4.39 1.74 3.21
CA ARG A 170 -3.49 0.95 2.33
C ARG A 170 -2.36 0.24 3.08
N GLN A 171 -1.99 0.68 4.28
CA GLN A 171 -1.05 -0.07 5.14
C GLN A 171 -1.55 -1.49 5.44
N TYR A 172 -2.85 -1.68 5.61
CA TYR A 172 -3.46 -2.98 5.90
C TYR A 172 -3.73 -3.81 4.64
N HIS A 173 -3.97 -3.16 3.51
CA HIS A 173 -4.15 -3.83 2.22
C HIS A 173 -2.95 -4.68 1.80
N ALA A 174 -1.75 -4.23 2.13
CA ALA A 174 -0.53 -4.97 1.84
C ALA A 174 -0.40 -6.28 2.65
N ALA A 175 -1.12 -6.39 3.76
CA ALA A 175 -1.05 -7.55 4.67
C ALA A 175 -2.03 -8.67 4.34
N LEU A 176 -2.93 -8.49 3.37
CA LEU A 176 -4.13 -9.30 3.27
C LEU A 176 -4.27 -10.19 2.06
N GLY A 177 -3.46 -10.06 1.07
CA GLY A 177 -3.55 -11.00 -0.05
C GLY A 177 -3.39 -12.42 0.48
N SER A 178 -4.38 -13.29 0.25
CA SER A 178 -4.20 -14.73 0.33
C SER A 178 -3.11 -15.20 -0.66
N ASP A 179 -2.80 -14.37 -1.62
CA ASP A 179 -1.75 -14.51 -2.60
C ASP A 179 -0.51 -13.71 -2.16
N VAL A 180 0.53 -14.40 -1.74
CA VAL A 180 1.83 -13.84 -1.38
C VAL A 180 2.41 -12.96 -2.48
N GLN A 181 2.19 -13.33 -3.73
CA GLN A 181 2.69 -12.61 -4.90
C GLN A 181 2.07 -11.21 -5.00
N ASN A 182 0.77 -11.11 -4.83
CA ASN A 182 0.07 -9.82 -4.83
C ASN A 182 0.50 -8.92 -3.66
N ARG A 183 0.75 -9.51 -2.48
CA ARG A 183 1.31 -8.77 -1.34
C ARG A 183 2.67 -8.18 -1.65
N ILE A 184 3.56 -8.97 -2.26
CA ILE A 184 4.90 -8.50 -2.63
C ILE A 184 4.81 -7.29 -3.56
N VAL A 185 3.99 -7.37 -4.61
CA VAL A 185 3.79 -6.26 -5.56
C VAL A 185 3.23 -5.02 -4.87
N LEU A 186 2.22 -5.19 -4.05
CA LEU A 186 1.58 -4.08 -3.34
C LEU A 186 2.55 -3.38 -2.38
N ILE A 187 3.40 -4.14 -1.68
CA ILE A 187 4.44 -3.58 -0.81
C ILE A 187 5.50 -2.84 -1.62
N ALA A 188 5.95 -3.40 -2.75
CA ALA A 188 6.90 -2.72 -3.62
C ALA A 188 6.34 -1.37 -4.12
N GLN A 189 5.08 -1.34 -4.55
CA GLN A 189 4.39 -0.13 -4.96
C GLN A 189 4.21 0.88 -3.80
N ASN A 190 3.89 0.41 -2.60
CA ASN A 190 3.80 1.26 -1.42
C ASN A 190 5.16 1.86 -1.08
N TYR A 191 6.24 1.09 -1.17
CA TYR A 191 7.60 1.60 -0.94
C TYR A 191 7.92 2.74 -1.93
N GLN A 192 7.53 2.63 -3.19
CA GLN A 192 7.64 3.71 -4.15
C GLN A 192 6.83 4.93 -3.73
N ASN A 193 5.55 4.74 -3.43
CA ASN A 193 4.62 5.81 -3.08
C ASN A 193 5.04 6.58 -1.83
N TYR A 194 5.68 5.90 -0.88
CA TYR A 194 6.16 6.49 0.38
C TYR A 194 7.61 6.94 0.33
N GLY A 195 8.31 6.74 -0.79
CA GLY A 195 9.71 7.06 -0.92
C GLY A 195 10.61 6.18 -0.03
N ILE A 196 10.18 4.96 0.29
CA ILE A 196 10.98 3.99 1.05
C ILE A 196 11.98 3.35 0.09
N THR A 197 13.22 3.74 0.21
CA THR A 197 14.32 3.33 -0.67
C THR A 197 15.49 2.78 0.13
N ALA A 198 16.39 2.08 -0.54
CA ALA A 198 17.71 1.76 -0.02
C ALA A 198 18.76 2.64 -0.71
N PRO A 199 19.95 2.85 -0.13
CA PRO A 199 21.03 3.54 -0.80
C PRO A 199 21.34 2.93 -2.18
N ALA A 200 21.91 3.71 -3.09
CA ALA A 200 22.36 3.21 -4.38
C ALA A 200 23.33 2.04 -4.19
N GLY A 201 23.17 0.97 -4.98
CA GLY A 201 23.95 -0.26 -4.85
C GLY A 201 23.39 -1.31 -3.86
N TYR A 202 22.28 -1.00 -3.16
CA TYR A 202 21.65 -1.92 -2.22
C TYR A 202 20.31 -2.49 -2.74
N CYS A 203 20.25 -2.81 -4.02
CA CYS A 203 19.04 -3.34 -4.67
C CYS A 203 18.58 -4.67 -4.05
N GLU A 204 19.51 -5.57 -3.68
CA GLU A 204 19.19 -6.83 -3.01
C GLU A 204 18.55 -6.59 -1.64
N MET A 205 19.14 -5.71 -0.83
CA MET A 205 18.59 -5.37 0.48
C MET A 205 17.16 -4.82 0.38
N TRP A 206 16.90 -3.97 -0.61
CA TRP A 206 15.57 -3.42 -0.85
C TRP A 206 14.57 -4.53 -1.24
N ALA A 207 14.93 -5.40 -2.18
CA ALA A 207 14.08 -6.51 -2.60
C ALA A 207 13.78 -7.47 -1.45
N GLU A 208 14.78 -7.82 -0.64
CA GLU A 208 14.60 -8.64 0.56
C GLU A 208 13.70 -7.98 1.60
N GLN A 209 13.77 -6.66 1.77
CA GLN A 209 12.87 -5.91 2.65
C GLN A 209 11.43 -5.98 2.19
N VAL A 210 11.18 -5.83 0.88
CA VAL A 210 9.84 -6.00 0.29
C VAL A 210 9.29 -7.39 0.59
N TYR A 211 10.10 -8.42 0.42
CA TYR A 211 9.69 -9.80 0.67
C TYR A 211 9.41 -10.08 2.15
N ARG A 212 10.30 -9.61 3.07
CA ARG A 212 10.07 -9.76 4.52
C ARG A 212 8.80 -9.03 4.96
N ALA A 213 8.57 -7.84 4.43
CA ALA A 213 7.34 -7.09 4.68
C ALA A 213 6.09 -7.83 4.18
N ALA A 214 6.22 -8.64 3.12
CA ALA A 214 5.16 -9.53 2.63
C ALA A 214 5.01 -10.82 3.47
N GLY A 215 5.80 -10.99 4.53
CA GLY A 215 5.79 -12.20 5.38
C GLY A 215 6.57 -13.38 4.78
N VAL A 216 7.40 -13.14 3.76
CA VAL A 216 8.22 -14.17 3.14
C VAL A 216 9.58 -14.24 3.81
N GLN A 217 9.99 -15.43 4.22
CA GLN A 217 11.32 -15.66 4.75
C GLN A 217 12.35 -15.61 3.60
N VAL A 218 13.32 -14.73 3.74
CA VAL A 218 14.44 -14.61 2.80
C VAL A 218 15.76 -14.56 3.55
N ASN A 219 16.80 -15.08 2.93
CA ASN A 219 18.17 -15.00 3.47
C ASN A 219 18.72 -13.58 3.27
N ASN A 220 19.61 -13.18 4.17
CA ASN A 220 20.38 -11.94 4.02
C ASN A 220 21.57 -12.20 3.10
N TRP A 221 21.40 -11.97 1.80
CA TRP A 221 22.50 -12.11 0.86
C TRP A 221 23.31 -10.81 0.78
N CYS A 222 24.59 -10.94 0.51
CA CYS A 222 25.47 -9.78 0.39
C CYS A 222 25.20 -8.94 -0.88
N CYS A 223 24.68 -9.56 -1.93
CA CYS A 223 24.35 -8.92 -3.20
C CYS A 223 23.44 -9.80 -4.06
N ALA A 224 22.85 -9.19 -5.09
CA ALA A 224 22.01 -9.89 -6.05
C ALA A 224 22.74 -11.05 -6.77
N GLY A 225 24.01 -10.89 -7.06
CA GLY A 225 24.83 -11.95 -7.66
C GLY A 225 24.91 -13.21 -6.80
N ARG A 226 25.03 -13.05 -5.49
CA ARG A 226 25.05 -14.20 -4.56
C ARG A 226 23.72 -14.93 -4.54
N ASN A 227 22.62 -14.21 -4.47
CA ASN A 227 21.28 -14.80 -4.46
C ASN A 227 20.98 -15.48 -5.82
N ARG A 228 21.31 -14.82 -6.92
CA ARG A 228 21.15 -15.34 -8.28
C ARG A 228 21.79 -16.71 -8.47
N VAL A 229 23.05 -16.91 -8.06
CA VAL A 229 23.74 -18.18 -8.26
C VAL A 229 23.26 -19.26 -7.30
N THR A 230 22.53 -18.92 -6.24
CA THR A 230 22.10 -19.85 -5.19
C THR A 230 20.65 -20.27 -5.34
N ASN A 231 19.77 -19.36 -5.76
CA ASN A 231 18.31 -19.52 -5.65
C ASN A 231 17.53 -19.29 -6.96
N VAL A 232 18.21 -19.19 -8.11
CA VAL A 232 17.48 -19.07 -9.39
C VAL A 232 16.65 -20.32 -9.64
N VAL A 233 15.38 -20.11 -9.95
CA VAL A 233 14.41 -21.19 -10.23
C VAL A 233 14.08 -21.32 -11.71
N SER A 234 14.31 -20.27 -12.51
CA SER A 234 14.03 -20.26 -13.95
C SER A 234 14.86 -19.21 -14.70
N HIS A 235 15.21 -19.50 -15.94
CA HIS A 235 15.78 -18.55 -16.90
C HIS A 235 14.76 -18.16 -17.98
N ASP A 236 13.51 -18.58 -17.85
CA ASP A 236 12.45 -18.30 -18.82
C ASP A 236 11.78 -16.95 -18.50
N SER A 237 12.05 -15.94 -19.33
CA SER A 237 11.46 -14.61 -19.21
C SER A 237 10.05 -14.50 -19.81
N SER A 238 9.58 -15.54 -20.51
CA SER A 238 8.24 -15.52 -21.14
C SER A 238 7.10 -15.73 -20.14
N ASN A 239 7.40 -16.28 -18.96
CA ASN A 239 6.41 -16.61 -17.95
C ASN A 239 6.91 -16.29 -16.53
N ILE A 240 7.17 -15.02 -16.26
CA ILE A 240 7.61 -14.56 -14.95
C ILE A 240 6.40 -14.43 -14.02
N PRO A 241 6.37 -15.13 -12.88
CA PRO A 241 5.29 -14.95 -11.91
C PRO A 241 5.29 -13.51 -11.33
N VAL A 242 4.11 -12.94 -11.18
CA VAL A 242 3.94 -11.65 -10.48
C VAL A 242 4.53 -11.76 -9.08
N GLY A 243 5.25 -10.73 -8.63
CA GLY A 243 5.94 -10.73 -7.35
C GLY A 243 7.28 -11.46 -7.33
N ALA A 244 7.72 -12.08 -8.44
CA ALA A 244 9.03 -12.73 -8.48
C ALA A 244 10.18 -11.73 -8.42
N MET A 245 11.27 -12.09 -7.73
CA MET A 245 12.56 -11.39 -7.89
C MET A 245 13.15 -11.70 -9.26
N VAL A 246 13.43 -10.67 -10.04
CA VAL A 246 14.07 -10.77 -11.35
C VAL A 246 15.49 -10.28 -11.24
N TYR A 247 16.43 -11.16 -11.53
CA TYR A 247 17.85 -10.89 -11.48
C TYR A 247 18.42 -10.61 -12.86
N ASN A 248 19.40 -9.76 -12.88
CA ASN A 248 20.13 -9.41 -14.05
C ASN A 248 21.62 -9.75 -13.85
N ASP A 249 22.24 -10.31 -14.89
CA ASP A 249 23.67 -10.65 -14.90
C ASP A 249 24.41 -9.76 -15.90
N PRO A 250 25.13 -8.74 -15.45
CA PRO A 250 25.89 -7.90 -16.39
C PRO A 250 26.90 -8.74 -17.15
N ALA A 251 26.92 -8.59 -18.47
CA ALA A 251 27.82 -9.33 -19.36
C ALA A 251 29.31 -8.97 -19.14
N VAL A 252 29.61 -7.85 -18.48
CA VAL A 252 30.97 -7.34 -18.25
C VAL A 252 31.26 -7.26 -16.76
N TYR A 253 32.23 -8.07 -16.32
CA TYR A 253 32.77 -8.04 -14.96
C TYR A 253 33.79 -6.89 -14.82
N ASN A 254 33.60 -6.03 -13.82
CA ASN A 254 34.54 -5.01 -13.45
C ASN A 254 34.50 -4.74 -11.94
N SER A 255 35.42 -3.95 -11.41
CA SER A 255 35.53 -3.66 -9.98
C SER A 255 34.31 -2.95 -9.37
N ARG A 256 33.45 -2.33 -10.20
CA ARG A 256 32.23 -1.66 -9.75
C ARG A 256 31.04 -2.61 -9.64
N THR A 257 31.06 -3.72 -10.38
CA THR A 257 30.01 -4.72 -10.40
C THR A 257 30.32 -5.95 -9.55
N THR A 258 31.56 -6.09 -9.07
CA THR A 258 31.98 -7.24 -8.26
C THR A 258 31.76 -6.96 -6.78
N CYS A 259 30.99 -7.84 -6.11
CA CYS A 259 30.80 -7.81 -4.69
C CYS A 259 32.05 -8.32 -3.95
N GLY A 260 32.22 -7.93 -2.67
CA GLY A 260 33.27 -8.48 -1.79
C GLY A 260 33.25 -10.01 -1.60
N CYS A 261 32.16 -10.69 -2.00
CA CYS A 261 32.07 -12.14 -2.08
C CYS A 261 32.73 -12.74 -3.34
N GLY A 262 33.31 -11.93 -4.22
CA GLY A 262 33.95 -12.36 -5.46
C GLY A 262 33.00 -12.62 -6.64
N LEU A 263 31.72 -12.37 -6.46
CA LEU A 263 30.71 -12.55 -7.50
C LEU A 263 30.34 -11.22 -8.14
N ASN A 264 29.88 -11.28 -9.38
CA ASN A 264 29.26 -10.14 -10.03
C ASN A 264 27.97 -9.77 -9.27
N ALA A 265 27.88 -8.54 -8.78
CA ALA A 265 26.76 -8.10 -7.96
C ALA A 265 25.44 -8.11 -8.76
N GLY A 266 25.49 -7.75 -10.06
CA GLY A 266 24.28 -7.68 -10.86
C GLY A 266 23.27 -6.66 -10.32
N HIS A 267 22.02 -6.88 -10.69
CA HIS A 267 20.89 -6.09 -10.20
C HIS A 267 19.68 -6.99 -9.95
N VAL A 268 18.76 -6.54 -9.09
CA VAL A 268 17.51 -7.25 -8.79
C VAL A 268 16.35 -6.27 -8.69
N GLY A 269 15.20 -6.71 -9.16
CA GLY A 269 13.92 -6.03 -8.99
C GLY A 269 12.79 -7.01 -8.73
N VAL A 270 11.60 -6.47 -8.46
CA VAL A 270 10.36 -7.19 -8.25
C VAL A 270 9.49 -7.06 -9.50
N TYR A 271 9.07 -8.18 -10.08
CA TYR A 271 8.19 -8.18 -11.23
C TYR A 271 6.76 -7.81 -10.82
N LEU A 272 6.26 -6.72 -11.38
CA LEU A 272 4.92 -6.21 -11.06
C LEU A 272 3.80 -6.82 -11.91
N GLY A 273 4.16 -7.60 -12.92
CA GLY A 273 3.24 -8.01 -13.99
C GLY A 273 3.30 -7.09 -15.21
N ASN A 274 2.64 -7.47 -16.29
CA ASN A 274 2.54 -6.68 -17.52
C ASN A 274 3.89 -6.18 -18.09
N GLY A 275 4.95 -6.96 -17.92
CA GLY A 275 6.29 -6.60 -18.39
C GLY A 275 6.98 -5.49 -17.60
N GLN A 276 6.56 -5.18 -16.38
CA GLN A 276 7.14 -4.14 -15.54
C GLN A 276 7.93 -4.72 -14.37
N ILE A 277 9.10 -4.14 -14.10
CA ILE A 277 9.98 -4.51 -12.99
C ILE A 277 10.27 -3.26 -12.16
N MET A 278 10.05 -3.34 -10.86
CA MET A 278 10.42 -2.27 -9.91
C MET A 278 11.70 -2.63 -9.18
N SER A 279 12.64 -1.70 -9.15
CA SER A 279 13.91 -1.86 -8.46
C SER A 279 14.32 -0.63 -7.67
N ASN A 280 15.41 -0.75 -6.90
CA ASN A 280 16.03 0.35 -6.18
C ASN A 280 17.40 0.68 -6.77
N ILE A 281 17.54 1.92 -7.23
CA ILE A 281 18.80 2.48 -7.75
C ILE A 281 19.31 3.68 -6.91
N GLY A 282 18.91 3.77 -5.64
CA GLY A 282 19.01 4.96 -4.77
C GLY A 282 17.72 5.77 -4.75
N GLY A 283 16.70 5.25 -5.36
CA GLY A 283 15.32 5.65 -5.49
C GLY A 283 14.56 4.54 -6.23
N SER A 284 13.23 4.53 -6.17
CA SER A 284 12.44 3.54 -6.91
C SER A 284 12.47 3.83 -8.41
N ALA A 285 12.77 2.82 -9.19
CA ALA A 285 12.70 2.83 -10.65
C ALA A 285 11.74 1.74 -11.14
N ILE A 286 10.99 2.02 -12.20
CA ILE A 286 10.19 1.03 -12.92
C ILE A 286 10.73 0.92 -14.34
N ASP A 287 11.17 -0.27 -14.68
CA ASP A 287 11.70 -0.61 -16.00
C ASP A 287 10.75 -1.55 -16.72
N THR A 288 10.80 -1.57 -18.06
CA THR A 288 10.17 -2.64 -18.83
C THR A 288 11.06 -3.87 -18.83
N LEU A 289 10.49 -5.06 -19.00
CA LEU A 289 11.26 -6.29 -19.13
C LEU A 289 12.26 -6.21 -20.32
N GLU A 290 11.88 -5.53 -21.40
CA GLU A 290 12.75 -5.31 -22.55
C GLU A 290 13.94 -4.43 -22.19
N SER A 291 13.72 -3.32 -21.50
CA SER A 291 14.84 -2.45 -21.04
C SER A 291 15.70 -3.16 -20.00
N TRP A 292 15.07 -3.94 -19.11
CA TRP A 292 15.78 -4.74 -18.12
C TRP A 292 16.77 -5.72 -18.73
N THR A 293 16.38 -6.40 -19.81
CA THR A 293 17.25 -7.36 -20.53
C THR A 293 18.29 -6.68 -21.41
N SER A 294 18.11 -5.41 -21.75
CA SER A 294 19.02 -4.66 -22.65
C SER A 294 20.07 -3.82 -21.93
N TYR A 295 19.76 -3.39 -20.70
CA TYR A 295 20.57 -2.41 -19.97
C TYR A 295 21.64 -3.04 -19.08
N TYR A 296 21.52 -4.30 -18.81
CA TYR A 296 22.37 -5.03 -17.91
C TYR A 296 22.90 -6.26 -18.67
#